data_bb1221c88f4f94ab22dd507a0ae9006b
#
_entry.id   bb1221c88f4f94ab22dd507a0ae9006b
#
_cell.length_a   1.000
_cell.length_b   1.000
_cell.length_c   1.000
_cell.angle_alpha   90.00
_cell.angle_beta   90.00
_cell.angle_gamma   90.00
#
_symmetry.space_group_name_H-M   'P 1'
#
loop_
_entity.id
_entity.type
_entity.pdbx_description
1 polymer ?
#
loop_
_entity_poly.entity_id
_entity_poly.type
_entity_poly.pdbx_seq_one_letter_code
_entity_poly.pdbx_strand_id
1 'polypeptide(L)'
;MDRALPLTAEMLRKQFQAIPKDRRDANQAFSIRIWRGLSWLERAEQATDADEQFIALWIAFNAIYGRADGDGNGPGDDGRPGDRATWQAFLAEIVRRDGTDILGDLVRRNQTPIIRMIQNKYLFRPFWARRPNAEQILKKCCTAAVLNLMNHLTTGIVEELFERLYVLRAQVFHGAATRGSKLNRSNLRNGAELLSKLLPAMIAVMLAAGPEVNWGEVCFPPIKD
;
A
#
# COMPACT_ATOMS: atom_id res chain seq x y z
N MET A 1 -21.07 -3.41 19.58
CA MET A 1 -20.22 -3.00 18.44
C MET A 1 -19.13 -4.04 18.32
N ASP A 2 -19.33 -5.00 17.45
CA ASP A 2 -18.37 -6.07 17.22
C ASP A 2 -17.08 -5.46 16.65
N ARG A 3 -16.02 -5.57 17.43
CA ARG A 3 -14.67 -5.23 16.95
C ARG A 3 -14.28 -6.39 16.04
N ALA A 4 -14.46 -6.23 14.72
CA ALA A 4 -13.92 -7.19 13.79
C ALA A 4 -12.46 -7.46 14.18
N LEU A 5 -12.12 -8.73 14.40
CA LEU A 5 -10.75 -9.13 14.72
C LEU A 5 -9.80 -8.61 13.64
N PRO A 6 -8.61 -8.12 14.01
CA PRO A 6 -7.65 -7.65 13.02
C PRO A 6 -7.28 -8.81 12.08
N LEU A 7 -7.28 -8.53 10.78
CA LEU A 7 -6.81 -9.50 9.79
C LEU A 7 -5.31 -9.72 9.99
N THR A 8 -4.91 -10.96 10.25
CA THR A 8 -3.50 -11.34 10.43
C THR A 8 -2.97 -12.12 9.24
N ALA A 9 -1.64 -12.18 9.09
CA ALA A 9 -0.98 -12.98 8.07
C ALA A 9 -1.39 -14.46 8.15
N GLU A 10 -1.54 -15.00 9.37
CA GLU A 10 -1.99 -16.38 9.59
C GLU A 10 -3.41 -16.62 9.08
N MET A 11 -4.35 -15.72 9.41
CA MET A 11 -5.74 -15.82 8.95
C MET A 11 -5.82 -15.79 7.43
N LEU A 12 -5.11 -14.82 6.80
CA LEU A 12 -5.07 -14.67 5.35
C LEU A 12 -4.39 -15.87 4.67
N ARG A 13 -3.37 -16.45 5.31
CA ARG A 13 -2.71 -17.67 4.83
C ARG A 13 -3.68 -18.86 4.81
N LYS A 14 -4.50 -19.02 5.85
CA LYS A 14 -5.55 -20.05 5.88
C LYS A 14 -6.57 -19.85 4.75
N GLN A 15 -6.99 -18.59 4.49
CA GLN A 15 -7.87 -18.27 3.37
C GLN A 15 -7.21 -18.61 2.02
N PHE A 16 -5.95 -18.23 1.83
CA PHE A 16 -5.20 -18.58 0.62
C PHE A 16 -5.09 -20.09 0.41
N GLN A 17 -4.80 -20.85 1.48
CA GLN A 17 -4.70 -22.32 1.42
C GLN A 17 -6.03 -23.00 1.15
N ALA A 18 -7.15 -22.38 1.52
CA ALA A 18 -8.49 -22.87 1.24
C ALA A 18 -8.88 -22.76 -0.25
N ILE A 19 -8.18 -21.93 -1.03
CA ILE A 19 -8.36 -21.92 -2.50
C ILE A 19 -7.84 -23.25 -3.05
N PRO A 20 -8.61 -24.00 -3.87
CA PRO A 20 -8.18 -25.25 -4.46
C PRO A 20 -6.81 -25.15 -5.16
N LYS A 21 -5.99 -26.18 -5.02
CA LYS A 21 -4.61 -26.16 -5.50
C LYS A 21 -4.52 -25.95 -7.02
N ASP A 22 -5.36 -26.63 -7.77
CA ASP A 22 -5.46 -26.48 -9.23
C ASP A 22 -5.74 -25.04 -9.67
N ARG A 23 -6.64 -24.33 -8.96
CA ARG A 23 -6.90 -22.91 -9.21
C ARG A 23 -5.71 -22.02 -8.87
N ARG A 24 -4.98 -22.32 -7.77
CA ARG A 24 -3.76 -21.58 -7.40
C ARG A 24 -2.65 -21.83 -8.40
N ASP A 25 -2.50 -23.05 -8.88
CA ASP A 25 -1.48 -23.46 -9.86
C ASP A 25 -1.77 -22.90 -11.26
N ALA A 26 -3.04 -22.69 -11.60
CA ALA A 26 -3.46 -22.07 -12.85
C ALA A 26 -3.03 -20.60 -12.97
N ASN A 27 -2.86 -19.88 -11.85
CA ASN A 27 -2.31 -18.52 -11.82
C ASN A 27 -1.13 -18.44 -10.85
N GLN A 28 0.04 -18.82 -11.33
CA GLN A 28 1.27 -18.78 -10.54
C GLN A 28 1.63 -17.35 -10.11
N ALA A 29 1.41 -16.34 -10.96
CA ALA A 29 1.69 -14.95 -10.65
C ALA A 29 0.88 -14.48 -9.43
N PHE A 30 -0.43 -14.81 -9.37
CA PHE A 30 -1.27 -14.54 -8.21
C PHE A 30 -0.72 -15.24 -6.96
N SER A 31 -0.44 -16.54 -7.05
CA SER A 31 0.01 -17.34 -5.92
C SER A 31 1.34 -16.86 -5.34
N ILE A 32 2.33 -16.55 -6.19
CA ILE A 32 3.62 -15.99 -5.80
C ILE A 32 3.42 -14.64 -5.10
N ARG A 33 2.60 -13.78 -5.66
CA ARG A 33 2.29 -12.45 -5.14
C ARG A 33 1.71 -12.51 -3.73
N ILE A 34 0.68 -13.33 -3.54
CA ILE A 34 0.05 -13.54 -2.22
C ILE A 34 1.05 -14.14 -1.22
N TRP A 35 1.79 -15.16 -1.63
CA TRP A 35 2.78 -15.80 -0.75
C TRP A 35 3.85 -14.84 -0.27
N ARG A 36 4.43 -14.05 -1.18
CA ARG A 36 5.42 -13.02 -0.85
C ARG A 36 4.83 -11.95 0.06
N GLY A 37 3.62 -11.43 -0.27
CA GLY A 37 2.92 -10.44 0.53
C GLY A 37 2.66 -10.92 1.96
N LEU A 38 2.17 -12.16 2.13
CA LEU A 38 1.92 -12.77 3.43
C LEU A 38 3.20 -12.99 4.24
N SER A 39 4.29 -13.41 3.60
CA SER A 39 5.58 -13.61 4.28
C SER A 39 6.11 -12.31 4.88
N TRP A 40 6.05 -11.20 4.13
CA TRP A 40 6.49 -9.90 4.63
C TRP A 40 5.50 -9.25 5.60
N LEU A 41 4.19 -9.54 5.47
CA LEU A 41 3.19 -9.13 6.44
C LEU A 41 3.44 -9.80 7.80
N GLU A 42 3.73 -11.11 7.82
CA GLU A 42 4.09 -11.85 9.03
C GLU A 42 5.36 -11.28 9.68
N ARG A 43 6.38 -10.90 8.88
CA ARG A 43 7.57 -10.23 9.40
C ARG A 43 7.24 -8.87 10.03
N ALA A 44 6.30 -8.13 9.44
CA ALA A 44 5.86 -6.86 9.98
C ALA A 44 5.08 -7.01 11.31
N GLU A 45 4.31 -8.08 11.46
CA GLU A 45 3.60 -8.40 12.71
C GLU A 45 4.57 -8.75 13.85
N GLN A 46 5.75 -9.29 13.52
CA GLN A 46 6.80 -9.65 14.47
C GLN A 46 7.79 -8.50 14.75
N ALA A 47 7.66 -7.38 14.06
CA ALA A 47 8.57 -6.26 14.20
C ALA A 47 8.49 -5.64 15.60
N THR A 48 9.65 -5.31 16.17
CA THR A 48 9.76 -4.74 17.52
C THR A 48 9.76 -3.22 17.53
N ASP A 49 10.03 -2.60 16.39
CA ASP A 49 10.02 -1.15 16.22
C ASP A 49 9.31 -0.71 14.93
N ALA A 50 8.97 0.57 14.86
CA ALA A 50 8.24 1.12 13.73
C ALA A 50 9.07 1.23 12.45
N ASP A 51 10.40 1.29 12.52
CA ASP A 51 11.29 1.30 11.35
C ASP A 51 11.20 -0.07 10.65
N GLU A 52 11.39 -1.14 11.40
CA GLU A 52 11.30 -2.51 10.88
C GLU A 52 9.90 -2.82 10.38
N GLN A 53 8.88 -2.43 11.14
CA GLN A 53 7.48 -2.65 10.75
C GLN A 53 7.16 -1.95 9.43
N PHE A 54 7.50 -0.67 9.31
CA PHE A 54 7.23 0.10 8.08
C PHE A 54 7.96 -0.49 6.87
N ILE A 55 9.24 -0.86 7.03
CA ILE A 55 10.04 -1.48 5.95
C ILE A 55 9.40 -2.78 5.49
N ALA A 56 9.06 -3.68 6.43
CA ALA A 56 8.45 -4.97 6.11
C ALA A 56 7.09 -4.80 5.43
N LEU A 57 6.24 -3.87 5.92
CA LEU A 57 4.95 -3.55 5.30
C LEU A 57 5.11 -2.97 3.90
N TRP A 58 6.13 -2.12 3.69
CA TRP A 58 6.37 -1.57 2.35
C TRP A 58 6.82 -2.65 1.36
N ILE A 59 7.68 -3.58 1.80
CA ILE A 59 8.09 -4.71 0.96
C ILE A 59 6.89 -5.63 0.67
N ALA A 60 6.02 -5.87 1.66
CA ALA A 60 4.79 -6.62 1.45
C ALA A 60 3.86 -5.92 0.44
N PHE A 61 3.74 -4.59 0.51
CA PHE A 61 3.01 -3.81 -0.49
C PHE A 61 3.62 -3.95 -1.88
N ASN A 62 4.94 -3.80 -2.03
CA ASN A 62 5.63 -4.02 -3.29
C ASN A 62 5.37 -5.43 -3.85
N ALA A 63 5.34 -6.45 -2.99
CA ALA A 63 5.08 -7.83 -3.41
C ALA A 63 3.68 -8.01 -4.01
N ILE A 64 2.66 -7.26 -3.54
CA ILE A 64 1.30 -7.41 -4.03
C ILE A 64 0.97 -6.52 -5.23
N TYR A 65 1.59 -5.35 -5.40
CA TYR A 65 1.31 -4.48 -6.56
C TYR A 65 2.37 -4.57 -7.66
N GLY A 66 3.64 -4.88 -7.31
CA GLY A 66 4.77 -4.82 -8.24
C GLY A 66 4.56 -5.67 -9.49
N ARG A 67 4.84 -5.12 -10.67
CA ARG A 67 4.65 -5.77 -11.96
C ARG A 67 5.94 -5.72 -12.77
N ALA A 68 6.29 -6.81 -13.42
CA ALA A 68 7.47 -6.88 -14.28
C ALA A 68 7.43 -5.89 -15.45
N ASP A 69 6.22 -5.53 -15.88
CA ASP A 69 5.94 -4.57 -16.94
C ASP A 69 5.85 -3.11 -16.44
N GLY A 70 6.04 -2.88 -15.13
CA GLY A 70 5.86 -1.57 -14.47
C GLY A 70 7.11 -1.00 -13.81
N ASP A 71 8.26 -1.69 -13.84
CA ASP A 71 9.46 -1.31 -13.05
C ASP A 71 10.32 -0.18 -13.65
N GLY A 72 9.79 0.57 -14.58
CA GLY A 72 10.46 1.77 -15.11
C GLY A 72 10.35 2.97 -14.17
N ASN A 73 11.47 3.62 -13.85
CA ASN A 73 11.56 4.88 -13.08
C ASN A 73 11.04 6.11 -13.84
N GLY A 74 9.92 6.01 -14.50
CA GLY A 74 9.32 7.03 -15.35
C GLY A 74 8.61 6.38 -16.54
N PRO A 75 8.08 7.13 -17.49
CA PRO A 75 7.79 6.56 -18.80
C PRO A 75 9.11 6.03 -19.32
N GLY A 76 9.32 4.71 -19.22
CA GLY A 76 10.47 4.05 -19.78
C GLY A 76 10.53 4.37 -21.28
N ASP A 77 11.71 4.37 -21.88
CA ASP A 77 11.89 4.51 -23.34
C ASP A 77 11.07 3.46 -24.13
N ASP A 78 10.55 2.43 -23.42
CA ASP A 78 9.72 1.34 -23.96
C ASP A 78 8.21 1.51 -23.71
N GLY A 79 7.77 2.66 -23.15
CA GLY A 79 6.35 2.97 -22.92
C GLY A 79 5.71 2.26 -21.72
N ARG A 80 6.49 1.61 -20.87
CA ARG A 80 5.97 0.93 -19.65
C ARG A 80 5.53 1.95 -18.59
N PRO A 81 4.47 1.67 -17.81
CA PRO A 81 4.07 2.53 -16.71
C PRO A 81 5.19 2.63 -15.67
N GLY A 82 5.49 3.83 -15.19
CA GLY A 82 6.39 4.01 -14.04
C GLY A 82 5.78 3.41 -12.76
N ASP A 83 6.64 3.16 -11.78
CA ASP A 83 6.26 2.59 -10.47
C ASP A 83 5.01 3.27 -9.85
N ARG A 84 4.95 4.61 -9.95
CA ARG A 84 3.80 5.39 -9.44
C ARG A 84 2.49 5.03 -10.16
N ALA A 85 2.48 4.97 -11.48
CA ALA A 85 1.29 4.62 -12.25
C ALA A 85 0.85 3.18 -11.95
N THR A 86 1.81 2.28 -11.73
CA THR A 86 1.56 0.88 -11.38
C THR A 86 0.82 0.73 -10.04
N TRP A 87 1.32 1.35 -8.96
CA TRP A 87 0.62 1.23 -7.68
C TRP A 87 -0.69 2.02 -7.64
N GLN A 88 -0.83 3.15 -8.37
CA GLN A 88 -2.10 3.86 -8.50
C GLN A 88 -3.16 2.99 -9.17
N ALA A 89 -2.82 2.36 -10.31
CA ALA A 89 -3.73 1.43 -10.98
C ALA A 89 -4.10 0.23 -10.10
N PHE A 90 -3.14 -0.30 -9.34
CA PHE A 90 -3.40 -1.36 -8.37
C PHE A 90 -4.38 -0.92 -7.27
N LEU A 91 -4.19 0.25 -6.66
CA LEU A 91 -5.08 0.77 -5.63
C LEU A 91 -6.50 0.99 -6.15
N ALA A 92 -6.64 1.57 -7.34
CA ALA A 92 -7.93 1.74 -7.98
C ALA A 92 -8.65 0.39 -8.21
N GLU A 93 -7.91 -0.62 -8.68
CA GLU A 93 -8.46 -1.96 -8.90
C GLU A 93 -8.84 -2.67 -7.59
N ILE A 94 -8.03 -2.53 -6.54
CA ILE A 94 -8.35 -3.08 -5.22
C ILE A 94 -9.64 -2.46 -4.66
N VAL A 95 -9.78 -1.13 -4.69
CA VAL A 95 -11.00 -0.46 -4.21
C VAL A 95 -12.20 -0.86 -5.05
N ARG A 96 -12.06 -0.97 -6.38
CA ARG A 96 -13.14 -1.40 -7.27
C ARG A 96 -13.62 -2.82 -6.97
N ARG A 97 -12.74 -3.70 -6.50
CA ARG A 97 -13.04 -5.11 -6.16
C ARG A 97 -13.46 -5.32 -4.71
N ASP A 98 -13.40 -4.29 -3.89
CA ASP A 98 -13.79 -4.36 -2.48
C ASP A 98 -15.31 -4.42 -2.31
N GLY A 99 -15.88 -5.58 -2.62
CA GLY A 99 -17.33 -5.80 -2.50
C GLY A 99 -17.88 -5.75 -1.08
N THR A 100 -17.00 -5.78 -0.08
CA THR A 100 -17.36 -5.71 1.35
C THR A 100 -17.12 -4.34 1.97
N ASP A 101 -16.60 -3.39 1.19
CA ASP A 101 -16.23 -2.03 1.63
C ASP A 101 -15.26 -2.00 2.84
N ILE A 102 -14.41 -3.02 2.95
CA ILE A 102 -13.46 -3.12 4.06
C ILE A 102 -12.45 -1.96 4.05
N LEU A 103 -12.00 -1.53 2.88
CA LEU A 103 -11.08 -0.38 2.75
C LEU A 103 -11.78 0.93 3.06
N GLY A 104 -13.02 1.11 2.58
CA GLY A 104 -13.84 2.27 2.90
C GLY A 104 -14.10 2.38 4.40
N ASP A 105 -14.39 1.27 5.05
CA ASP A 105 -14.60 1.21 6.50
C ASP A 105 -13.32 1.55 7.27
N LEU A 106 -12.18 1.01 6.84
CA LEU A 106 -10.87 1.35 7.42
C LEU A 106 -10.53 2.83 7.25
N VAL A 107 -10.80 3.41 6.10
CA VAL A 107 -10.61 4.85 5.83
C VAL A 107 -11.47 5.68 6.78
N ARG A 108 -12.75 5.37 6.90
CA ARG A 108 -13.68 6.08 7.80
C ARG A 108 -13.24 6.00 9.27
N ARG A 109 -12.82 4.82 9.74
CA ARG A 109 -12.35 4.64 11.12
C ARG A 109 -11.01 5.29 11.41
N ASN A 110 -10.19 5.52 10.39
CA ASN A 110 -8.85 6.10 10.52
C ASN A 110 -8.74 7.47 9.84
N GLN A 111 -9.84 8.20 9.61
CA GLN A 111 -9.83 9.47 8.90
C GLN A 111 -8.89 10.50 9.53
N THR A 112 -8.85 10.61 10.87
CA THR A 112 -8.00 11.59 11.56
C THR A 112 -6.50 11.36 11.30
N PRO A 113 -5.90 10.18 11.50
CA PRO A 113 -4.50 9.94 11.15
C PRO A 113 -4.23 10.03 9.64
N ILE A 114 -5.17 9.63 8.79
CA ILE A 114 -5.04 9.76 7.33
C ILE A 114 -4.94 11.23 6.93
N ILE A 115 -5.88 12.08 7.35
CA ILE A 115 -5.85 13.51 7.04
C ILE A 115 -4.61 14.18 7.59
N ARG A 116 -4.20 13.83 8.81
CA ARG A 116 -2.95 14.35 9.40
C ARG A 116 -1.72 14.03 8.54
N MET A 117 -1.65 12.83 7.96
CA MET A 117 -0.57 12.48 7.03
C MET A 117 -0.68 13.25 5.71
N ILE A 118 -1.87 13.37 5.13
CA ILE A 118 -2.10 14.10 3.88
C ILE A 118 -1.72 15.58 4.02
N GLN A 119 -2.01 16.20 5.15
CA GLN A 119 -1.70 17.59 5.45
C GLN A 119 -0.21 17.87 5.72
N ASN A 120 0.58 16.82 5.91
CA ASN A 120 1.97 16.98 6.30
C ASN A 120 2.85 17.41 5.11
N LYS A 121 3.33 18.65 5.14
CA LYS A 121 4.19 19.20 4.08
C LYS A 121 5.52 18.44 3.89
N TYR A 122 6.03 17.82 4.95
CA TYR A 122 7.27 17.02 4.90
C TYR A 122 7.07 15.64 4.25
N LEU A 123 5.83 15.23 4.02
CA LEU A 123 5.46 14.05 3.23
C LEU A 123 4.94 14.43 1.84
N PHE A 124 5.19 15.65 1.40
CA PHE A 124 4.67 16.18 0.15
C PHE A 124 5.81 16.45 -0.85
N ARG A 125 5.85 15.69 -1.93
CA ARG A 125 6.93 15.74 -2.93
C ARG A 125 7.21 17.15 -3.48
N PRO A 126 6.20 17.99 -3.84
CA PRO A 126 6.45 19.36 -4.32
C PRO A 126 7.19 20.25 -3.31
N PHE A 127 7.03 20.03 -2.01
CA PHE A 127 7.81 20.73 -0.97
C PHE A 127 9.31 20.45 -1.12
N TRP A 128 9.69 19.18 -1.23
CA TRP A 128 11.09 18.79 -1.42
C TRP A 128 11.67 19.20 -2.77
N ALA A 129 10.82 19.24 -3.81
CA ALA A 129 11.17 19.77 -5.14
C ALA A 129 11.24 21.30 -5.18
N ARG A 130 11.05 22.00 -4.05
CA ARG A 130 11.07 23.47 -3.91
C ARG A 130 10.19 24.18 -4.94
N ARG A 131 9.02 23.61 -5.27
CA ARG A 131 8.10 24.25 -6.22
C ARG A 131 7.53 25.53 -5.62
N PRO A 132 7.52 26.66 -6.36
CA PRO A 132 7.05 27.95 -5.82
C PRO A 132 5.61 27.92 -5.30
N ASN A 133 4.76 27.07 -5.85
CA ASN A 133 3.34 26.92 -5.49
C ASN A 133 3.04 25.68 -4.62
N ALA A 134 4.06 25.09 -3.96
CA ALA A 134 3.90 23.86 -3.19
C ALA A 134 2.81 23.95 -2.12
N GLU A 135 2.72 25.07 -1.40
CA GLU A 135 1.70 25.26 -0.35
C GLU A 135 0.28 25.34 -0.94
N GLN A 136 0.11 26.00 -2.08
CA GLN A 136 -1.19 26.09 -2.74
C GLN A 136 -1.64 24.71 -3.26
N ILE A 137 -0.70 23.93 -3.82
CA ILE A 137 -0.99 22.56 -4.27
C ILE A 137 -1.36 21.70 -3.07
N LEU A 138 -0.60 21.77 -1.95
CA LEU A 138 -0.91 21.03 -0.74
C LEU A 138 -2.30 21.36 -0.22
N LYS A 139 -2.67 22.64 -0.17
CA LYS A 139 -4.02 23.08 0.26
C LYS A 139 -5.11 22.48 -0.64
N LYS A 140 -4.91 22.45 -1.96
CA LYS A 140 -5.85 21.81 -2.90
C LYS A 140 -5.98 20.32 -2.64
N CYS A 141 -4.87 19.59 -2.47
CA CYS A 141 -4.89 18.17 -2.13
C CYS A 141 -5.64 17.90 -0.81
N CYS A 142 -5.40 18.72 0.22
CA CYS A 142 -6.10 18.59 1.50
C CYS A 142 -7.61 18.82 1.36
N THR A 143 -8.03 19.83 0.60
CA THR A 143 -9.44 20.10 0.34
C THR A 143 -10.07 18.93 -0.43
N ALA A 144 -9.40 18.43 -1.46
CA ALA A 144 -9.88 17.28 -2.24
C ALA A 144 -10.01 16.02 -1.36
N ALA A 145 -9.04 15.75 -0.48
CA ALA A 145 -9.12 14.62 0.43
C ALA A 145 -10.30 14.71 1.40
N VAL A 146 -10.60 15.91 1.93
CA VAL A 146 -11.78 16.13 2.79
C VAL A 146 -13.07 15.91 2.01
N LEU A 147 -13.17 16.45 0.79
CA LEU A 147 -14.33 16.23 -0.07
C LEU A 147 -14.51 14.74 -0.43
N ASN A 148 -13.43 14.04 -0.73
CA ASN A 148 -13.46 12.60 -0.98
C ASN A 148 -13.97 11.81 0.24
N LEU A 149 -13.56 12.20 1.46
CA LEU A 149 -14.08 11.60 2.71
C LEU A 149 -15.58 11.83 2.85
N MET A 150 -16.04 13.06 2.65
CA MET A 150 -17.46 13.43 2.75
C MET A 150 -18.31 12.67 1.73
N ASN A 151 -17.78 12.40 0.55
CA ASN A 151 -18.47 11.71 -0.54
C ASN A 151 -18.18 10.20 -0.59
N HIS A 152 -17.51 9.64 0.42
CA HIS A 152 -17.14 8.23 0.49
C HIS A 152 -16.33 7.72 -0.73
N LEU A 153 -15.53 8.60 -1.33
CA LEU A 153 -14.66 8.27 -2.47
C LEU A 153 -13.34 7.65 -1.99
N THR A 154 -13.37 6.40 -1.60
CA THR A 154 -12.25 5.66 -1.00
C THR A 154 -10.99 5.69 -1.86
N THR A 155 -11.10 5.51 -3.18
CA THR A 155 -9.96 5.53 -4.11
C THR A 155 -9.12 6.79 -3.97
N GLY A 156 -9.75 7.97 -4.07
CA GLY A 156 -9.02 9.24 -4.03
C GLY A 156 -8.33 9.51 -2.69
N ILE A 157 -8.87 8.98 -1.58
CA ILE A 157 -8.23 9.11 -0.27
C ILE A 157 -7.04 8.17 -0.15
N VAL A 158 -7.20 6.92 -0.58
CA VAL A 158 -6.14 5.92 -0.50
C VAL A 158 -4.98 6.33 -1.41
N GLU A 159 -5.24 6.83 -2.62
CA GLU A 159 -4.22 7.37 -3.51
C GLU A 159 -3.43 8.53 -2.88
N GLU A 160 -4.13 9.54 -2.32
CA GLU A 160 -3.45 10.67 -1.63
C GLU A 160 -2.65 10.21 -0.41
N LEU A 161 -3.14 9.26 0.35
CA LEU A 161 -2.40 8.67 1.47
C LEU A 161 -1.13 7.96 0.97
N PHE A 162 -1.24 7.16 -0.09
CA PHE A 162 -0.08 6.43 -0.63
C PHE A 162 0.95 7.35 -1.28
N GLU A 163 0.56 8.51 -1.84
CA GLU A 163 1.52 9.55 -2.23
C GLU A 163 2.39 10.01 -1.04
N ARG A 164 1.80 10.14 0.15
CA ARG A 164 2.54 10.52 1.37
C ARG A 164 3.41 9.40 1.90
N LEU A 165 2.87 8.18 1.90
CA LEU A 165 3.61 6.97 2.28
C LEU A 165 4.80 6.72 1.35
N TYR A 166 4.65 7.01 0.05
CA TYR A 166 5.74 6.90 -0.92
C TYR A 166 6.88 7.88 -0.63
N VAL A 167 6.56 9.13 -0.25
CA VAL A 167 7.59 10.09 0.19
C VAL A 167 8.25 9.64 1.48
N LEU A 168 7.48 9.13 2.44
CA LEU A 168 8.02 8.59 3.70
C LEU A 168 8.96 7.40 3.42
N ARG A 169 8.55 6.50 2.54
CA ARG A 169 9.39 5.39 2.08
C ARG A 169 10.70 5.89 1.47
N ALA A 170 10.64 6.88 0.59
CA ALA A 170 11.84 7.44 -0.01
C ALA A 170 12.78 8.01 1.05
N GLN A 171 12.26 8.70 2.07
CA GLN A 171 13.06 9.21 3.20
C GLN A 171 13.74 8.09 3.99
N VAL A 172 13.04 6.98 4.25
CA VAL A 172 13.58 5.84 4.99
C VAL A 172 14.64 5.10 4.16
N PHE A 173 14.30 4.73 2.93
CA PHE A 173 15.17 3.87 2.10
C PHE A 173 16.39 4.59 1.53
N HIS A 174 16.34 5.91 1.38
CA HIS A 174 17.50 6.71 0.96
C HIS A 174 18.31 7.26 2.14
N GLY A 175 18.06 6.79 3.37
CA GLY A 175 18.84 7.14 4.54
C GLY A 175 18.67 8.60 5.01
N ALA A 176 17.58 9.27 4.61
CA ALA A 176 17.29 10.64 5.05
C ALA A 176 16.90 10.75 6.54
N ALA A 177 16.61 9.62 7.19
CA ALA A 177 16.34 9.54 8.62
C ALA A 177 17.25 8.48 9.27
N THR A 178 17.89 8.84 10.37
CA THR A 178 18.68 7.89 11.17
C THR A 178 17.74 6.95 11.93
N ARG A 179 18.03 5.65 11.96
CA ARG A 179 17.29 4.66 12.74
C ARG A 179 17.15 5.12 14.21
N GLY A 180 15.97 5.01 14.75
CA GLY A 180 15.71 5.44 16.14
C GLY A 180 15.72 6.95 16.38
N SER A 181 15.96 7.79 15.35
CA SER A 181 15.97 9.24 15.42
C SER A 181 14.61 9.79 15.89
N LYS A 182 14.63 10.95 16.60
CA LYS A 182 13.42 11.68 16.95
C LYS A 182 12.75 12.35 15.74
N LEU A 183 13.52 12.61 14.67
CA LEU A 183 13.01 13.25 13.47
C LEU A 183 12.08 12.28 12.72
N ASN A 184 10.95 12.79 12.27
CA ASN A 184 9.93 12.06 11.52
C ASN A 184 9.30 10.84 12.21
N ARG A 185 9.59 10.62 13.50
CA ARG A 185 9.18 9.42 14.24
C ARG A 185 7.66 9.23 14.30
N SER A 186 6.92 10.32 14.48
CA SER A 186 5.44 10.27 14.47
C SER A 186 4.88 9.87 13.11
N ASN A 187 5.46 10.37 12.03
CA ASN A 187 5.04 10.01 10.67
C ASN A 187 5.31 8.55 10.36
N LEU A 188 6.46 8.04 10.80
CA LEU A 188 6.83 6.64 10.59
C LEU A 188 5.90 5.70 11.36
N ARG A 189 5.61 5.99 12.64
CA ARG A 189 4.64 5.22 13.43
C ARG A 189 3.24 5.26 12.81
N ASN A 190 2.76 6.44 12.43
CA ASN A 190 1.44 6.59 11.80
C ASN A 190 1.39 5.85 10.45
N GLY A 191 2.46 5.93 9.66
CA GLY A 191 2.56 5.22 8.38
C GLY A 191 2.55 3.71 8.56
N ALA A 192 3.34 3.19 9.51
CA ALA A 192 3.36 1.77 9.85
C ALA A 192 1.98 1.31 10.38
N GLU A 193 1.35 2.08 11.27
CA GLU A 193 0.03 1.76 11.81
C GLU A 193 -1.06 1.74 10.74
N LEU A 194 -1.06 2.70 9.80
CA LEU A 194 -2.02 2.71 8.70
C LEU A 194 -1.79 1.56 7.73
N LEU A 195 -0.54 1.30 7.35
CA LEU A 195 -0.20 0.18 6.46
C LEU A 195 -0.52 -1.17 7.10
N SER A 196 -0.31 -1.35 8.42
CA SER A 196 -0.64 -2.60 9.13
C SER A 196 -2.13 -2.94 9.12
N LYS A 197 -2.99 -1.96 8.85
CA LYS A 197 -4.44 -2.15 8.70
C LYS A 197 -4.85 -2.29 7.22
N LEU A 198 -4.30 -1.44 6.35
CA LEU A 198 -4.69 -1.40 4.94
C LEU A 198 -4.15 -2.59 4.16
N LEU A 199 -2.91 -3.01 4.41
CA LEU A 199 -2.29 -4.07 3.64
C LEU A 199 -2.98 -5.44 3.82
N PRO A 200 -3.30 -5.91 5.06
CA PRO A 200 -4.08 -7.13 5.23
C PRO A 200 -5.44 -7.06 4.54
N ALA A 201 -6.11 -5.90 4.57
CA ALA A 201 -7.37 -5.69 3.88
C ALA A 201 -7.23 -5.79 2.35
N MET A 202 -6.16 -5.20 1.77
CA MET A 202 -5.87 -5.35 0.35
C MET A 202 -5.65 -6.81 -0.04
N ILE A 203 -4.88 -7.56 0.76
CA ILE A 203 -4.67 -8.99 0.53
C ILE A 203 -5.99 -9.76 0.64
N ALA A 204 -6.84 -9.44 1.62
CA ALA A 204 -8.17 -10.04 1.74
C ALA A 204 -9.05 -9.80 0.52
N VAL A 205 -9.05 -8.58 -0.03
CA VAL A 205 -9.75 -8.24 -1.28
C VAL A 205 -9.19 -9.06 -2.45
N MET A 206 -7.87 -9.19 -2.56
CA MET A 206 -7.25 -10.02 -3.60
C MET A 206 -7.66 -11.49 -3.48
N LEU A 207 -7.69 -12.04 -2.26
CA LEU A 207 -8.11 -13.42 -1.99
C LEU A 207 -9.58 -13.63 -2.32
N ALA A 208 -10.45 -12.68 -1.97
CA ALA A 208 -11.87 -12.72 -2.28
C ALA A 208 -12.14 -12.63 -3.80
N ALA A 209 -11.35 -11.82 -4.51
CA ALA A 209 -11.41 -11.69 -5.96
C ALA A 209 -10.94 -12.97 -6.68
N GLY A 210 -10.05 -13.74 -6.05
CA GLY A 210 -9.59 -15.03 -6.52
C GLY A 210 -8.46 -14.99 -7.56
N PRO A 211 -7.93 -16.17 -7.91
CA PRO A 211 -6.83 -16.31 -8.87
C PRO A 211 -7.22 -16.03 -10.33
N GLU A 212 -8.50 -15.90 -10.65
CA GLU A 212 -8.98 -15.59 -12.00
C GLU A 212 -8.70 -14.14 -12.40
N VAL A 213 -8.38 -13.29 -11.41
CA VAL A 213 -8.05 -11.89 -11.68
C VAL A 213 -6.61 -11.77 -12.15
N ASN A 214 -6.42 -11.11 -13.28
CA ASN A 214 -5.08 -10.78 -13.75
C ASN A 214 -4.54 -9.56 -13.01
N TRP A 215 -3.62 -9.78 -12.05
CA TRP A 215 -2.89 -8.73 -11.32
C TRP A 215 -1.58 -8.33 -12.00
N GLY A 216 -1.32 -8.84 -13.21
CA GLY A 216 -0.07 -8.65 -13.95
C GLY A 216 1.02 -9.65 -13.57
N GLU A 217 2.08 -9.70 -14.37
CA GLU A 217 3.23 -10.57 -14.12
C GLU A 217 4.02 -10.11 -12.89
N VAL A 218 4.57 -11.07 -12.15
CA VAL A 218 5.39 -10.74 -10.96
C VAL A 218 6.79 -10.33 -11.35
N CYS A 219 7.34 -9.35 -10.62
CA CYS A 219 8.77 -9.05 -10.70
C CYS A 219 9.59 -10.23 -10.20
N PHE A 220 10.69 -10.53 -10.88
CA PHE A 220 11.63 -11.59 -10.48
C PHE A 220 10.91 -12.92 -10.16
N PRO A 221 10.28 -13.56 -11.16
CA PRO A 221 9.66 -14.86 -10.96
C PRO A 221 10.70 -15.88 -10.47
N PRO A 222 10.32 -16.89 -9.65
CA PRO A 222 11.24 -17.93 -9.24
C PRO A 222 11.81 -18.66 -10.45
N ILE A 223 13.13 -18.77 -10.52
CA ILE A 223 13.81 -19.60 -11.50
C ILE A 223 13.79 -21.02 -10.95
N LYS A 224 13.30 -21.98 -11.76
CA LYS A 224 13.45 -23.39 -11.43
C LYS A 224 14.82 -23.82 -11.98
N ASP A 225 15.72 -24.20 -11.07
CA ASP A 225 16.98 -24.87 -11.43
C ASP A 225 16.71 -26.25 -12.01
#